data_811e5855b6baa0d9c19f0f7fc61b2c18
#
_entry.id   811e5855b6baa0d9c19f0f7fc61b2c18
#
_cell.length_a   1.000
_cell.length_b   1.000
_cell.length_c   1.000
_cell.angle_alpha   90.00
_cell.angle_beta   90.00
_cell.angle_gamma   90.00
#
_symmetry.space_group_name_H-M   'P 1'
#
loop_
_entity.id
_entity.type
_entity.pdbx_description
1 polymer ?
#
loop_
_entity_poly.entity_id
_entity_poly.type
_entity_poly.pdbx_seq_one_letter_code
_entity_poly.pdbx_strand_id
1 'polypeptide(L)'
;MKKLLIISLCIAACNSQPVKRYGMITGLKPEKIVEYKQLHTAAWPGVLRKISEVNIRNYSIYLKKIDDKYYLFSYFEYTGNNFDADMKKMAADSTTQRWWSITAPMQIPLPEAVVEKQTWTSMEEVFHY
;
A
#
# COMPACT_ATOMS: atom_id res chain seq x y z
N MET A 1 -14.45 49.83 37.22
CA MET A 1 -14.53 48.37 37.20
C MET A 1 -13.92 47.88 35.90
N LYS A 2 -12.70 47.28 35.95
CA LYS A 2 -12.01 46.78 34.75
C LYS A 2 -12.48 45.35 34.49
N LYS A 3 -13.11 45.10 33.34
CA LYS A 3 -13.51 43.76 32.91
C LYS A 3 -12.28 43.05 32.33
N LEU A 4 -11.83 42.02 33.04
CA LEU A 4 -10.75 41.14 32.56
C LEU A 4 -11.30 40.20 31.51
N LEU A 5 -10.88 40.33 30.27
CA LEU A 5 -11.24 39.44 29.18
C LEU A 5 -10.28 38.24 29.19
N ILE A 6 -10.77 37.10 29.65
CA ILE A 6 -10.01 35.83 29.61
C ILE A 6 -10.14 35.27 28.19
N ILE A 7 -9.10 35.38 27.38
CA ILE A 7 -9.00 34.72 26.07
C ILE A 7 -8.59 33.28 26.33
N SER A 8 -9.56 32.37 26.23
CA SER A 8 -9.31 30.92 26.26
C SER A 8 -8.65 30.49 24.93
N LEU A 9 -7.35 30.23 24.97
CA LEU A 9 -6.59 29.69 23.84
C LEU A 9 -6.88 28.18 23.75
N CYS A 10 -7.82 27.79 22.87
CA CYS A 10 -8.03 26.40 22.53
C CYS A 10 -6.84 25.89 21.71
N ILE A 11 -5.90 25.21 22.35
CA ILE A 11 -4.84 24.45 21.67
C ILE A 11 -5.52 23.21 21.09
N ALA A 12 -5.82 23.25 19.79
CA ALA A 12 -6.20 22.06 19.04
C ALA A 12 -4.96 21.14 19.00
N ALA A 13 -4.95 20.13 19.84
CA ALA A 13 -3.96 19.06 19.75
C ALA A 13 -4.21 18.34 18.40
N CYS A 14 -3.34 18.56 17.42
CA CYS A 14 -3.26 17.74 16.23
C CYS A 14 -2.89 16.32 16.68
N ASN A 15 -3.88 15.48 16.86
CA ASN A 15 -3.69 14.06 17.15
C ASN A 15 -3.35 13.36 15.83
N SER A 16 -2.11 13.51 15.34
CA SER A 16 -1.62 12.76 14.20
C SER A 16 -1.52 11.30 14.61
N GLN A 17 -2.33 10.45 13.95
CA GLN A 17 -2.22 9.00 14.14
C GLN A 17 -0.81 8.53 13.73
N PRO A 18 -0.21 7.58 14.48
CA PRO A 18 1.10 7.05 14.12
C PRO A 18 1.01 6.37 12.73
N VAL A 19 2.00 6.67 11.88
CA VAL A 19 2.13 6.03 10.56
C VAL A 19 2.43 4.55 10.77
N LYS A 20 1.65 3.68 10.13
CA LYS A 20 1.92 2.23 10.06
C LYS A 20 2.66 1.92 8.76
N ARG A 21 3.64 1.04 8.83
CA ARG A 21 4.45 0.63 7.69
C ARG A 21 4.17 -0.81 7.33
N TYR A 22 4.17 -1.08 6.03
CA TYR A 22 3.93 -2.42 5.50
C TYR A 22 5.01 -2.76 4.49
N GLY A 23 5.72 -3.85 4.74
CA GLY A 23 6.59 -4.51 3.78
C GLY A 23 5.92 -5.80 3.30
N MET A 24 5.92 -6.02 1.98
CA MET A 24 5.27 -7.21 1.41
C MET A 24 6.14 -7.81 0.30
N ILE A 25 5.98 -9.10 0.05
CA ILE A 25 6.70 -9.85 -0.98
C ILE A 25 5.74 -10.69 -1.81
N THR A 26 6.02 -10.81 -3.10
CA THR A 26 5.41 -11.80 -4.01
C THR A 26 6.40 -12.19 -5.10
N GLY A 27 6.23 -13.34 -5.72
CA GLY A 27 6.98 -13.71 -6.91
C GLY A 27 6.48 -12.99 -8.17
N LEU A 28 7.31 -12.92 -9.21
CA LEU A 28 6.95 -12.40 -10.52
C LEU A 28 7.38 -13.37 -11.61
N LYS A 29 6.47 -13.65 -12.55
CA LYS A 29 6.76 -14.50 -13.72
C LYS A 29 7.85 -13.85 -14.57
N PRO A 30 8.93 -14.56 -14.92
CA PRO A 30 10.04 -13.99 -15.69
C PRO A 30 9.59 -13.37 -17.03
N GLU A 31 8.68 -14.04 -17.72
CA GLU A 31 8.13 -13.61 -19.02
C GLU A 31 7.22 -12.37 -18.90
N LYS A 32 6.84 -11.99 -17.69
CA LYS A 32 5.97 -10.84 -17.43
C LYS A 32 6.70 -9.61 -16.90
N ILE A 33 8.00 -9.68 -16.70
CA ILE A 33 8.79 -8.56 -16.13
C ILE A 33 8.65 -7.28 -16.96
N VAL A 34 8.79 -7.38 -18.28
CA VAL A 34 8.73 -6.21 -19.16
C VAL A 34 7.34 -5.58 -19.12
N GLU A 35 6.29 -6.37 -19.27
CA GLU A 35 4.90 -5.92 -19.25
C GLU A 35 4.54 -5.30 -17.87
N TYR A 36 4.94 -5.94 -16.78
CA TYR A 36 4.71 -5.44 -15.42
C TYR A 36 5.34 -4.06 -15.20
N LYS A 37 6.60 -3.88 -15.62
CA LYS A 37 7.29 -2.59 -15.55
C LYS A 37 6.62 -1.52 -16.39
N GLN A 38 6.22 -1.84 -17.62
CA GLN A 38 5.54 -0.90 -18.51
C GLN A 38 4.21 -0.41 -17.91
N LEU A 39 3.41 -1.31 -17.36
CA LEU A 39 2.17 -0.97 -16.68
C LEU A 39 2.41 0.00 -15.50
N HIS A 40 3.43 -0.24 -14.68
CA HIS A 40 3.72 0.60 -13.52
C HIS A 40 4.38 1.93 -13.89
N THR A 41 5.09 2.02 -15.02
CA THR A 41 5.62 3.30 -15.53
C THR A 41 4.47 4.23 -15.94
N ALA A 42 3.35 3.69 -16.41
CA ALA A 42 2.16 4.42 -16.81
C ALA A 42 0.94 4.00 -15.96
N ALA A 43 1.13 3.93 -14.63
CA ALA A 43 0.06 3.54 -13.72
C ALA A 43 -1.19 4.41 -13.91
N TRP A 44 -2.35 3.77 -13.90
CA TRP A 44 -3.60 4.46 -14.21
C TRP A 44 -3.94 5.54 -13.18
N PRO A 45 -4.31 6.76 -13.60
CA PRO A 45 -4.65 7.84 -12.68
C PRO A 45 -5.72 7.48 -11.65
N GLY A 46 -6.70 6.63 -12.02
CA GLY A 46 -7.73 6.13 -11.11
C GLY A 46 -7.17 5.27 -9.98
N VAL A 47 -6.19 4.40 -10.30
CA VAL A 47 -5.48 3.57 -9.30
C VAL A 47 -4.68 4.44 -8.34
N LEU A 48 -3.93 5.41 -8.86
CA LEU A 48 -3.12 6.33 -8.03
C LEU A 48 -4.00 7.18 -7.11
N ARG A 49 -5.15 7.67 -7.61
CA ARG A 49 -6.12 8.37 -6.75
C ARG A 49 -6.65 7.47 -5.65
N LYS A 50 -7.04 6.22 -5.97
CA LYS A 50 -7.57 5.29 -4.98
C LYS A 50 -6.55 4.96 -3.89
N ILE A 51 -5.29 4.72 -4.24
CA ILE A 51 -4.19 4.55 -3.29
C ILE A 51 -4.15 5.73 -2.29
N SER A 52 -4.21 6.96 -2.79
CA SER A 52 -4.22 8.15 -1.93
C SER A 52 -5.50 8.29 -1.09
N GLU A 53 -6.67 8.00 -1.65
CA GLU A 53 -7.97 8.07 -0.96
C GLU A 53 -8.07 7.09 0.22
N VAL A 54 -7.42 5.94 0.13
CA VAL A 54 -7.37 4.94 1.20
C VAL A 54 -6.17 5.11 2.13
N ASN A 55 -5.63 6.33 2.21
CA ASN A 55 -4.58 6.72 3.14
C ASN A 55 -3.24 5.99 2.98
N ILE A 56 -2.94 5.43 1.81
CA ILE A 56 -1.63 4.88 1.47
C ILE A 56 -0.72 5.98 0.95
N ARG A 57 0.53 6.01 1.42
CA ARG A 57 1.59 6.96 1.07
C ARG A 57 2.90 6.22 0.86
N ASN A 58 3.85 6.89 0.20
CA ASN A 58 5.22 6.39 0.01
C ASN A 58 5.27 4.95 -0.51
N TYR A 59 4.37 4.62 -1.46
CA TYR A 59 4.25 3.28 -2.00
C TYR A 59 5.35 3.04 -3.04
N SER A 60 6.18 2.03 -2.80
CA SER A 60 7.27 1.61 -3.68
C SER A 60 7.23 0.11 -3.93
N ILE A 61 7.63 -0.32 -5.12
CA ILE A 61 7.79 -1.73 -5.48
C ILE A 61 9.17 -1.91 -6.09
N TYR A 62 9.91 -2.89 -5.60
CA TYR A 62 11.27 -3.22 -6.04
C TYR A 62 11.30 -4.63 -6.62
N LEU A 63 12.05 -4.82 -7.69
CA LEU A 63 12.28 -6.13 -8.32
C LEU A 63 13.68 -6.63 -8.00
N LYS A 64 13.79 -7.88 -7.56
CA LYS A 64 15.06 -8.58 -7.34
C LYS A 64 15.00 -10.01 -7.85
N LYS A 65 16.05 -10.43 -8.55
CA LYS A 65 16.32 -11.85 -8.81
C LYS A 65 17.04 -12.46 -7.62
N ILE A 66 16.54 -13.56 -7.11
CA ILE A 66 17.15 -14.36 -6.04
C ILE A 66 17.21 -15.79 -6.57
N ASP A 67 18.42 -16.34 -6.67
CA ASP A 67 18.66 -17.58 -7.41
C ASP A 67 18.09 -17.50 -8.82
N ASP A 68 17.19 -18.41 -9.20
CA ASP A 68 16.56 -18.43 -10.52
C ASP A 68 15.16 -17.84 -10.55
N LYS A 69 14.70 -17.22 -9.44
CA LYS A 69 13.35 -16.66 -9.30
C LYS A 69 13.39 -15.14 -9.19
N TYR A 70 12.31 -14.51 -9.63
CA TYR A 70 12.11 -13.07 -9.50
C TYR A 70 11.08 -12.76 -8.43
N TYR A 71 11.37 -11.76 -7.58
CA TYR A 71 10.51 -11.32 -6.50
C TYR A 71 10.29 -9.82 -6.58
N LEU A 72 9.07 -9.43 -6.24
CA LEU A 72 8.68 -8.06 -5.98
C LEU A 72 8.64 -7.84 -4.47
N PHE A 73 9.29 -6.78 -4.02
CA PHE A 73 9.26 -6.30 -2.65
C PHE A 73 8.54 -4.96 -2.64
N SER A 74 7.49 -4.83 -1.86
CA SER A 74 6.80 -3.56 -1.73
C SER A 74 6.94 -2.99 -0.34
N TYR A 75 6.91 -1.66 -0.29
CA TYR A 75 6.83 -0.87 0.93
C TYR A 75 5.76 0.18 0.75
N PHE A 76 4.93 0.39 1.76
CA PHE A 76 4.07 1.55 1.82
C PHE A 76 3.79 1.98 3.27
N GLU A 77 3.37 3.23 3.42
CA GLU A 77 2.92 3.82 4.66
C GLU A 77 1.40 3.97 4.66
N TYR A 78 0.80 3.71 5.80
CA TYR A 78 -0.62 3.92 6.02
C TYR A 78 -0.83 5.00 7.09
N THR A 79 -1.56 6.06 6.73
CA THR A 79 -1.78 7.24 7.56
C THR A 79 -3.24 7.36 8.04
N GLY A 80 -4.07 6.36 7.75
CA GLY A 80 -5.47 6.30 8.21
C GLY A 80 -5.62 5.71 9.61
N ASN A 81 -6.86 5.57 10.04
CA ASN A 81 -7.22 5.05 11.37
C ASN A 81 -7.93 3.69 11.34
N ASN A 82 -8.31 3.21 10.16
CA ASN A 82 -8.99 1.91 10.00
C ASN A 82 -8.53 1.24 8.70
N PHE A 83 -7.42 0.51 8.79
CA PHE A 83 -6.79 -0.15 7.65
C PHE A 83 -7.74 -1.13 6.94
N ASP A 84 -8.45 -1.96 7.69
CA ASP A 84 -9.34 -2.97 7.11
C ASP A 84 -10.50 -2.34 6.33
N ALA A 85 -11.09 -1.27 6.85
CA ALA A 85 -12.14 -0.53 6.16
C ALA A 85 -11.61 0.14 4.88
N ASP A 86 -10.42 0.70 4.91
CA ASP A 86 -9.81 1.35 3.75
C ASP A 86 -9.39 0.32 2.69
N MET A 87 -8.87 -0.83 3.08
CA MET A 87 -8.59 -1.93 2.14
C MET A 87 -9.86 -2.50 1.50
N LYS A 88 -10.97 -2.57 2.24
CA LYS A 88 -12.28 -2.93 1.66
C LYS A 88 -12.76 -1.90 0.63
N LYS A 89 -12.56 -0.60 0.86
CA LYS A 89 -12.87 0.46 -0.13
C LYS A 89 -12.01 0.31 -1.39
N MET A 90 -10.72 0.01 -1.23
CA MET A 90 -9.83 -0.26 -2.36
C MET A 90 -10.30 -1.47 -3.16
N ALA A 91 -10.62 -2.58 -2.49
CA ALA A 91 -11.07 -3.80 -3.14
C ALA A 91 -12.42 -3.66 -3.85
N ALA A 92 -13.29 -2.75 -3.39
CA ALA A 92 -14.57 -2.45 -4.02
C ALA A 92 -14.48 -1.49 -5.22
N ASP A 93 -13.33 -0.85 -5.44
CA ASP A 93 -13.13 0.09 -6.54
C ASP A 93 -12.96 -0.62 -7.87
N SER A 94 -13.81 -0.32 -8.84
CA SER A 94 -13.82 -1.00 -10.14
C SER A 94 -12.54 -0.80 -10.95
N THR A 95 -11.91 0.37 -10.86
CA THR A 95 -10.64 0.65 -11.54
C THR A 95 -9.50 -0.16 -10.93
N THR A 96 -9.46 -0.26 -9.60
CA THR A 96 -8.50 -1.10 -8.88
C THR A 96 -8.70 -2.58 -9.19
N GLN A 97 -9.94 -3.07 -9.23
CA GLN A 97 -10.24 -4.46 -9.62
C GLN A 97 -9.75 -4.79 -11.04
N ARG A 98 -9.98 -3.88 -11.99
CA ARG A 98 -9.46 -4.03 -13.36
C ARG A 98 -7.94 -4.06 -13.39
N TRP A 99 -7.28 -3.20 -12.64
CA TRP A 99 -5.83 -3.19 -12.50
C TRP A 99 -5.32 -4.53 -11.94
N TRP A 100 -5.91 -5.01 -10.87
CA TRP A 100 -5.54 -6.29 -10.25
C TRP A 100 -5.83 -7.48 -11.19
N SER A 101 -6.89 -7.46 -11.97
CA SER A 101 -7.18 -8.52 -12.94
C SER A 101 -6.08 -8.69 -14.01
N ILE A 102 -5.31 -7.63 -14.25
CA ILE A 102 -4.16 -7.65 -15.17
C ILE A 102 -2.87 -8.02 -14.44
N THR A 103 -2.62 -7.43 -13.28
CA THR A 103 -1.34 -7.56 -12.58
C THR A 103 -1.23 -8.84 -11.75
N ALA A 104 -2.30 -9.30 -11.11
CA ALA A 104 -2.26 -10.50 -10.28
C ALA A 104 -1.86 -11.77 -11.06
N PRO A 105 -2.33 -12.02 -12.29
CA PRO A 105 -1.89 -13.17 -13.07
C PRO A 105 -0.41 -13.17 -13.47
N MET A 106 0.27 -12.02 -13.40
CA MET A 106 1.71 -11.90 -13.62
C MET A 106 2.54 -12.34 -12.42
N GLN A 107 1.93 -12.37 -11.25
CA GLN A 107 2.58 -12.63 -9.98
C GLN A 107 2.52 -14.13 -9.61
N ILE A 108 3.42 -14.56 -8.75
CA ILE A 108 3.50 -15.92 -8.22
C ILE A 108 3.41 -15.80 -6.69
N PRO A 109 2.22 -15.96 -6.10
CA PRO A 109 2.05 -15.89 -4.66
C PRO A 109 2.95 -16.91 -3.93
N LEU A 110 3.50 -16.52 -2.79
CA LEU A 110 4.20 -17.43 -1.90
C LEU A 110 3.21 -18.42 -1.27
N PRO A 111 3.68 -19.59 -0.76
CA PRO A 111 2.78 -20.60 -0.19
C PRO A 111 1.82 -20.07 0.87
N GLU A 112 2.28 -19.16 1.74
CA GLU A 112 1.47 -18.54 2.78
C GLU A 112 0.32 -17.72 2.19
N ALA A 113 0.62 -16.90 1.18
CA ALA A 113 -0.38 -16.08 0.49
C ALA A 113 -1.43 -16.94 -0.22
N VAL A 114 -1.03 -18.08 -0.79
CA VAL A 114 -1.97 -19.03 -1.41
C VAL A 114 -2.99 -19.55 -0.40
N VAL A 115 -2.54 -19.93 0.80
CA VAL A 115 -3.42 -20.40 1.88
C VAL A 115 -4.41 -19.32 2.30
N GLU A 116 -3.95 -18.05 2.37
CA GLU A 116 -4.76 -16.90 2.75
C GLU A 116 -5.58 -16.32 1.57
N LYS A 117 -5.50 -16.93 0.38
CA LYS A 117 -6.14 -16.43 -0.87
C LYS A 117 -5.74 -15.00 -1.21
N GLN A 118 -4.48 -14.67 -0.97
CA GLN A 118 -3.87 -13.38 -1.28
C GLN A 118 -2.78 -13.53 -2.33
N THR A 119 -2.33 -12.41 -2.88
CA THR A 119 -1.23 -12.37 -3.85
C THR A 119 0.10 -12.04 -3.18
N TRP A 120 0.07 -11.22 -2.15
CA TRP A 120 1.24 -10.72 -1.44
C TRP A 120 1.32 -11.29 -0.03
N THR A 121 2.52 -11.63 0.42
CA THR A 121 2.82 -12.05 1.79
C THR A 121 3.38 -10.85 2.57
N SER A 122 2.87 -10.61 3.77
CA SER A 122 3.41 -9.59 4.68
C SER A 122 4.77 -10.00 5.21
N MET A 123 5.69 -9.02 5.31
CA MET A 123 6.97 -9.17 5.99
C MET A 123 6.91 -8.47 7.36
N GLU A 124 7.60 -9.04 8.34
CA GLU A 124 7.75 -8.45 9.66
C GLU A 124 8.68 -7.22 9.61
N GLU A 125 8.26 -6.08 10.18
CA GLU A 125 9.16 -4.96 10.40
C GLU A 125 10.06 -5.28 11.60
N VAL A 126 11.35 -5.47 11.35
CA VAL A 126 12.33 -5.78 12.40
C VAL A 126 12.88 -4.52 13.05
N PHE A 127 12.97 -3.42 12.31
CA PHE A 127 13.52 -2.16 12.77
C PHE A 127 12.98 -0.97 11.98
N HIS A 128 12.74 0.11 12.68
CA HIS A 128 12.47 1.44 12.13
C HIS A 128 13.06 2.52 13.05
N TYR A 129 13.69 3.54 12.46
CA TYR A 129 14.25 4.69 13.15
C TYR A 129 13.53 5.98 12.74
#